data_459257459b2716eaddcf6db0cdba7eca
#
_entry.id   459257459b2716eaddcf6db0cdba7eca
#
_cell.length_a   1.000
_cell.length_b   1.000
_cell.length_c   1.000
_cell.angle_alpha   90.00
_cell.angle_beta   90.00
_cell.angle_gamma   90.00
#
_symmetry.space_group_name_H-M   'P 1'
#
loop_
_entity.id
_entity.type
_entity.pdbx_description
1 polymer ?
#
loop_
_entity_poly.entity_id
_entity_poly.type
_entity_poly.pdbx_seq_one_letter_code
_entity_poly.pdbx_strand_id
1 'polypeptide(L)'
;MRLRRGRWPLSKGLLVDALLPLGVPTEVAHALAHTVEERLKRLRRKGGVTPRTLRRILLEEVERELGPEKARLLAKQTLPFEEIFVVEGRKQRPFSKGLLTRSLEDAGFSLREAHELAKAVERRLRLEGVRRIPAKRLEKVVAEEARRLYGPEAGERYRARLLYAGELFVEEA
;
A
#
# COMPACT_ATOMS: atom_id res chain seq x y z
N MET A 1 -13.00 -12.20 10.39
CA MET A 1 -13.45 -10.87 10.80
C MET A 1 -13.47 -9.96 9.61
N ARG A 2 -14.44 -9.02 9.47
CA ARG A 2 -14.55 -8.14 8.31
C ARG A 2 -14.26 -6.69 8.69
N LEU A 3 -13.54 -5.98 7.86
CA LEU A 3 -13.40 -4.53 7.97
C LEU A 3 -14.68 -3.83 7.48
N ARG A 4 -15.15 -2.83 8.21
CA ARG A 4 -16.45 -2.18 7.95
C ARG A 4 -16.56 -1.40 6.63
N ARG A 5 -15.45 -1.07 5.96
CA ARG A 5 -15.44 -0.44 4.63
C ARG A 5 -14.74 -1.37 3.64
N GLY A 6 -15.53 -1.93 2.72
CA GLY A 6 -15.03 -2.92 1.79
C GLY A 6 -14.92 -4.29 2.46
N ARG A 7 -15.81 -5.15 2.20
CA ARG A 7 -16.06 -6.51 2.71
C ARG A 7 -14.86 -7.49 2.64
N TRP A 8 -13.64 -7.01 2.95
CA TRP A 8 -12.45 -7.84 2.93
C TRP A 8 -12.28 -8.54 4.28
N PRO A 9 -12.06 -9.83 4.29
CA PRO A 9 -11.71 -10.52 5.52
C PRO A 9 -10.34 -10.00 5.99
N LEU A 10 -10.25 -9.60 7.27
CA LEU A 10 -8.96 -9.34 7.87
C LEU A 10 -8.19 -10.66 7.93
N SER A 11 -7.11 -10.76 7.18
CA SER A 11 -6.21 -11.89 7.24
C SER A 11 -5.05 -11.60 8.20
N LYS A 12 -4.58 -12.63 8.86
CA LYS A 12 -3.37 -12.57 9.69
C LYS A 12 -2.17 -12.08 8.87
N GLY A 13 -2.13 -12.41 7.59
CA GLY A 13 -1.09 -11.98 6.65
C GLY A 13 -0.98 -10.46 6.54
N LEU A 14 -2.10 -9.73 6.54
CA LEU A 14 -2.08 -8.26 6.52
C LEU A 14 -1.44 -7.66 7.76
N LEU A 15 -1.66 -8.27 8.92
CA LEU A 15 -1.02 -7.84 10.17
C LEU A 15 0.48 -8.12 10.16
N VAL A 16 0.88 -9.28 9.67
CA VAL A 16 2.30 -9.62 9.50
C VAL A 16 2.97 -8.64 8.53
N ASP A 17 2.36 -8.37 7.40
CA ASP A 17 2.87 -7.41 6.41
C ASP A 17 3.03 -5.99 6.97
N ALA A 18 2.18 -5.60 7.92
CA ALA A 18 2.32 -4.32 8.62
C ALA A 18 3.55 -4.29 9.56
N LEU A 19 3.95 -5.42 10.10
CA LEU A 19 5.01 -5.54 11.10
C LEU A 19 6.41 -5.79 10.51
N LEU A 20 6.51 -6.48 9.39
CA LEU A 20 7.79 -6.81 8.76
C LEU A 20 8.67 -5.59 8.46
N PRO A 21 8.13 -4.43 8.02
CA PRO A 21 8.94 -3.23 7.80
C PRO A 21 9.64 -2.67 9.05
N LEU A 22 9.22 -3.10 10.23
CA LEU A 22 9.87 -2.72 11.50
C LEU A 22 11.21 -3.45 11.73
N GLY A 23 11.58 -4.38 10.85
CA GLY A 23 12.82 -5.14 10.96
C GLY A 23 12.80 -6.24 12.01
N VAL A 24 11.62 -6.66 12.46
CA VAL A 24 11.48 -7.76 13.42
C VAL A 24 11.55 -9.12 12.72
N PRO A 25 12.01 -10.18 13.42
CA PRO A 25 11.97 -11.54 12.89
C PRO A 25 10.55 -11.96 12.52
N THR A 26 10.44 -12.79 11.48
CA THR A 26 9.13 -13.27 10.98
C THR A 26 8.30 -13.95 12.08
N GLU A 27 8.93 -14.73 12.94
CA GLU A 27 8.28 -15.41 14.07
C GLU A 27 7.68 -14.41 15.06
N VAL A 28 8.39 -13.31 15.32
CA VAL A 28 7.90 -12.23 16.21
C VAL A 28 6.71 -11.53 15.59
N ALA A 29 6.77 -11.23 14.28
CA ALA A 29 5.67 -10.63 13.55
C ALA A 29 4.41 -11.52 13.57
N HIS A 30 4.58 -12.82 13.37
CA HIS A 30 3.47 -13.78 13.45
C HIS A 30 2.88 -13.88 14.85
N ALA A 31 3.71 -13.95 15.89
CA ALA A 31 3.25 -14.00 17.27
C ALA A 31 2.47 -12.74 17.66
N LEU A 32 2.96 -11.58 17.26
CA LEU A 32 2.30 -10.31 17.52
C LEU A 32 0.97 -10.19 16.75
N ALA A 33 0.95 -10.59 15.49
CA ALA A 33 -0.27 -10.64 14.68
C ALA A 33 -1.33 -11.56 15.33
N HIS A 34 -0.93 -12.69 15.86
CA HIS A 34 -1.81 -13.58 16.60
C HIS A 34 -2.39 -12.91 17.85
N THR A 35 -1.57 -12.23 18.63
CA THR A 35 -2.00 -11.49 19.83
C THR A 35 -3.04 -10.41 19.48
N VAL A 36 -2.79 -9.64 18.41
CA VAL A 36 -3.73 -8.64 17.92
C VAL A 36 -5.05 -9.29 17.49
N GLU A 37 -4.99 -10.38 16.75
CA GLU A 37 -6.17 -11.12 16.29
C GLU A 37 -7.01 -11.62 17.47
N GLU A 38 -6.39 -12.22 18.50
CA GLU A 38 -7.08 -12.68 19.69
C GLU A 38 -7.72 -11.53 20.47
N ARG A 39 -7.03 -10.40 20.58
CA ARG A 39 -7.57 -9.19 21.20
C ARG A 39 -8.79 -8.66 20.44
N LEU A 40 -8.76 -8.68 19.12
CA LEU A 40 -9.87 -8.27 18.26
C LEU A 40 -11.08 -9.21 18.41
N LYS A 41 -10.85 -10.51 18.53
CA LYS A 41 -11.92 -11.50 18.78
C LYS A 41 -12.65 -11.22 20.08
N ARG A 42 -11.94 -10.83 21.14
CA ARG A 42 -12.55 -10.46 22.44
C ARG A 42 -13.39 -9.19 22.36
N LEU A 43 -13.02 -8.27 21.49
CA LEU A 43 -13.74 -7.00 21.28
C LEU A 43 -14.92 -7.12 20.32
N ARG A 44 -15.33 -8.31 19.93
CA ARG A 44 -16.39 -8.57 18.95
C ARG A 44 -17.65 -7.78 19.25
N ARG A 45 -17.81 -6.66 18.54
CA ARG A 45 -19.08 -5.96 18.37
C ARG A 45 -19.73 -6.39 17.05
N LYS A 46 -21.05 -6.53 17.04
CA LYS A 46 -21.82 -6.77 15.79
C LYS A 46 -21.40 -5.73 14.76
N GLY A 47 -20.85 -6.15 13.63
CA GLY A 47 -20.52 -5.28 12.50
C GLY A 47 -19.02 -5.09 12.15
N GLY A 48 -18.11 -5.84 12.78
CA GLY A 48 -16.67 -5.84 12.44
C GLY A 48 -15.86 -4.70 13.07
N VAL A 49 -14.58 -4.63 12.73
CA VAL A 49 -13.62 -3.66 13.26
C VAL A 49 -13.31 -2.62 12.19
N THR A 50 -13.23 -1.34 12.59
CA THR A 50 -12.81 -0.28 11.68
C THR A 50 -11.29 -0.28 11.51
N PRO A 51 -10.74 0.18 10.38
CA PRO A 51 -9.29 0.35 10.22
C PRO A 51 -8.65 1.21 11.32
N ARG A 52 -9.36 2.24 11.77
CA ARG A 52 -8.90 3.11 12.87
C ARG A 52 -8.74 2.35 14.18
N THR A 53 -9.71 1.50 14.53
CA THR A 53 -9.64 0.67 15.74
C THR A 53 -8.51 -0.36 15.61
N LEU A 54 -8.38 -0.98 14.46
CA LEU A 54 -7.31 -1.95 14.19
C LEU A 54 -5.92 -1.30 14.31
N ARG A 55 -5.75 -0.10 13.74
CA ARG A 55 -4.53 0.69 13.86
C ARG A 55 -4.16 0.96 15.31
N ARG A 56 -5.13 1.41 16.09
CA ARG A 56 -4.94 1.70 17.53
C ARG A 56 -4.48 0.46 18.29
N ILE A 57 -5.15 -0.66 18.11
CA ILE A 57 -4.82 -1.91 18.78
C ILE A 57 -3.44 -2.42 18.37
N LEU A 58 -3.12 -2.35 17.08
CA LEU A 58 -1.82 -2.78 16.59
C LEU A 58 -0.68 -1.92 17.18
N LEU A 59 -0.86 -0.60 17.23
CA LEU A 59 0.12 0.31 17.83
C LEU A 59 0.31 0.05 19.32
N GLU A 60 -0.77 -0.18 20.06
CA GLU A 60 -0.70 -0.51 21.49
C GLU A 60 0.07 -1.81 21.74
N GLU A 61 -0.18 -2.85 20.96
CA GLU A 61 0.52 -4.13 21.06
C GLU A 61 2.00 -4.02 20.66
N VAL A 62 2.31 -3.27 19.61
CA VAL A 62 3.70 -3.01 19.20
C VAL A 62 4.46 -2.24 20.28
N GLU A 63 3.86 -1.22 20.87
CA GLU A 63 4.49 -0.48 21.96
C GLU A 63 4.78 -1.37 23.16
N ARG A 64 3.82 -2.20 23.53
CA ARG A 64 3.96 -3.12 24.67
C ARG A 64 5.04 -4.18 24.46
N GLU A 65 5.10 -4.79 23.29
CA GLU A 65 6.00 -5.92 23.00
C GLU A 65 7.36 -5.50 22.42
N LEU A 66 7.40 -4.42 21.65
CA LEU A 66 8.59 -4.00 20.90
C LEU A 66 9.13 -2.62 21.31
N GLY A 67 8.41 -1.90 22.15
CA GLY A 67 8.81 -0.61 22.68
C GLY A 67 8.31 0.60 21.86
N PRO A 68 8.47 1.82 22.44
CA PRO A 68 7.91 3.05 21.88
C PRO A 68 8.54 3.47 20.55
N GLU A 69 9.80 3.13 20.30
CA GLU A 69 10.49 3.49 19.04
C GLU A 69 9.88 2.76 17.84
N LYS A 70 9.63 1.45 17.97
CA LYS A 70 8.98 0.64 16.93
C LYS A 70 7.53 1.10 16.71
N ALA A 71 6.82 1.43 17.77
CA ALA A 71 5.47 2.00 17.68
C ALA A 71 5.46 3.33 16.92
N ARG A 72 6.42 4.22 17.15
CA ARG A 72 6.56 5.48 16.41
C ARG A 72 6.85 5.26 14.94
N LEU A 73 7.73 4.32 14.60
CA LEU A 73 8.00 3.94 13.21
C LEU A 73 6.73 3.45 12.50
N LEU A 74 5.98 2.59 13.16
CA LEU A 74 4.71 2.07 12.62
C LEU A 74 3.67 3.18 12.45
N ALA A 75 3.57 4.10 13.41
CA ALA A 75 2.62 5.20 13.40
C ALA A 75 2.82 6.17 12.21
N LYS A 76 4.03 6.27 11.67
CA LYS A 76 4.36 7.12 10.52
C LYS A 76 3.96 6.51 9.18
N GLN A 77 3.61 5.23 9.15
CA GLN A 77 3.31 4.49 7.94
C GLN A 77 1.81 4.48 7.64
N THR A 78 1.47 4.28 6.38
CA THR A 78 0.13 3.87 5.97
C THR A 78 0.10 2.35 5.99
N LEU A 79 -0.78 1.77 6.81
CA LEU A 79 -0.79 0.34 7.05
C LEU A 79 -1.49 -0.42 5.90
N PRO A 80 -1.19 -1.72 5.68
CA PRO A 80 -1.71 -2.48 4.55
C PRO A 80 -3.24 -2.56 4.46
N PHE A 81 -3.95 -2.42 5.58
CA PHE A 81 -5.41 -2.40 5.64
C PHE A 81 -6.01 -0.99 5.53
N GLU A 82 -5.19 0.03 5.38
CA GLU A 82 -5.59 1.42 5.16
C GLU A 82 -5.54 1.74 3.66
N GLU A 83 -6.48 2.54 3.17
CA GLU A 83 -6.53 2.94 1.78
C GLU A 83 -5.60 4.12 1.49
N ILE A 84 -5.00 4.11 0.30
CA ILE A 84 -4.32 5.25 -0.30
C ILE A 84 -5.21 5.75 -1.42
N PHE A 85 -5.46 7.06 -1.48
CA PHE A 85 -6.27 7.67 -2.52
C PHE A 85 -5.42 8.40 -3.54
N VAL A 86 -5.68 8.14 -4.81
CA VAL A 86 -5.12 8.91 -5.94
C VAL A 86 -6.08 10.03 -6.27
N VAL A 87 -5.58 11.26 -6.29
CA VAL A 87 -6.37 12.48 -6.50
C VAL A 87 -6.06 13.07 -7.87
N GLU A 88 -7.10 13.33 -8.63
CA GLU A 88 -7.03 13.97 -9.95
C GLU A 88 -8.11 15.04 -10.06
N GLY A 89 -7.72 16.29 -9.90
CA GLY A 89 -8.65 17.40 -9.80
C GLY A 89 -9.58 17.24 -8.60
N ARG A 90 -10.89 17.18 -8.86
CA ARG A 90 -11.92 16.94 -7.83
C ARG A 90 -12.24 15.45 -7.64
N LYS A 91 -11.70 14.60 -8.51
CA LYS A 91 -11.91 13.15 -8.46
C LYS A 91 -10.89 12.48 -7.56
N GLN A 92 -11.32 11.45 -6.86
CA GLN A 92 -10.51 10.67 -5.95
C GLN A 92 -10.87 9.21 -6.13
N ARG A 93 -9.86 8.36 -6.26
CA ARG A 93 -10.04 6.91 -6.38
C ARG A 93 -9.04 6.18 -5.49
N PRO A 94 -9.39 4.99 -4.97
CA PRO A 94 -8.43 4.18 -4.25
C PRO A 94 -7.25 3.78 -5.15
N PHE A 95 -6.04 3.78 -4.59
CA PHE A 95 -4.88 3.19 -5.25
C PHE A 95 -5.13 1.69 -5.47
N SER A 96 -4.91 1.23 -6.69
CA SER A 96 -5.06 -0.17 -7.06
C SER A 96 -3.77 -0.71 -7.66
N LYS A 97 -3.16 -1.65 -6.95
CA LYS A 97 -1.97 -2.37 -7.44
C LYS A 97 -2.25 -3.13 -8.73
N GLY A 98 -3.45 -3.71 -8.86
CA GLY A 98 -3.86 -4.41 -10.06
C GLY A 98 -3.99 -3.50 -11.29
N LEU A 99 -4.58 -2.31 -11.12
CA LEU A 99 -4.67 -1.32 -12.20
C LEU A 99 -3.29 -0.79 -12.59
N LEU A 100 -2.42 -0.56 -11.62
CA LEU A 100 -1.04 -0.15 -11.90
C LEU A 100 -0.28 -1.24 -12.65
N THR A 101 -0.41 -2.50 -12.24
CA THR A 101 0.20 -3.64 -12.94
C THR A 101 -0.21 -3.68 -14.40
N ARG A 102 -1.50 -3.57 -14.70
CA ARG A 102 -2.00 -3.51 -16.09
C ARG A 102 -1.41 -2.34 -16.88
N SER A 103 -1.37 -1.17 -16.26
CA SER A 103 -0.79 0.04 -16.86
C SER A 103 0.69 -0.15 -17.22
N LEU A 104 1.42 -0.87 -16.38
CA LEU A 104 2.83 -1.18 -16.62
C LEU A 104 3.02 -2.25 -17.71
N GLU A 105 2.16 -3.27 -17.74
CA GLU A 105 2.18 -4.25 -18.85
C GLU A 105 1.92 -3.57 -20.19
N ASP A 106 0.95 -2.66 -20.25
CA ASP A 106 0.67 -1.86 -21.45
C ASP A 106 1.86 -0.96 -21.83
N ALA A 107 2.70 -0.56 -20.88
CA ALA A 107 3.94 0.18 -21.13
C ALA A 107 5.11 -0.71 -21.57
N GLY A 108 4.89 -2.02 -21.72
CA GLY A 108 5.87 -2.98 -22.19
C GLY A 108 6.70 -3.68 -21.12
N PHE A 109 6.32 -3.57 -19.85
CA PHE A 109 6.92 -4.40 -18.79
C PHE A 109 6.34 -5.82 -18.86
N SER A 110 7.14 -6.84 -18.54
CA SER A 110 6.62 -8.18 -18.37
C SER A 110 5.66 -8.23 -17.18
N LEU A 111 4.79 -9.23 -17.13
CA LEU A 111 3.86 -9.42 -15.99
C LEU A 111 4.61 -9.47 -14.65
N ARG A 112 5.74 -10.15 -14.61
CA ARG A 112 6.58 -10.25 -13.41
C ARG A 112 7.16 -8.89 -13.02
N GLU A 113 7.77 -8.18 -13.95
CA GLU A 113 8.31 -6.84 -13.72
C GLU A 113 7.22 -5.85 -13.30
N ALA A 114 6.08 -5.86 -13.98
CA ALA A 114 4.94 -5.01 -13.66
C ALA A 114 4.43 -5.27 -12.23
N HIS A 115 4.33 -6.52 -11.83
CA HIS A 115 3.90 -6.89 -10.49
C HIS A 115 4.92 -6.49 -9.41
N GLU A 116 6.20 -6.74 -9.64
CA GLU A 116 7.28 -6.33 -8.73
C GLU A 116 7.35 -4.81 -8.58
N LEU A 117 7.22 -4.08 -9.67
CA LEU A 117 7.22 -2.62 -9.67
C LEU A 117 6.00 -2.04 -8.94
N ALA A 118 4.81 -2.58 -9.20
CA ALA A 118 3.59 -2.16 -8.49
C ALA A 118 3.70 -2.38 -6.98
N LYS A 119 4.26 -3.51 -6.56
CA LYS A 119 4.57 -3.79 -5.15
C LYS A 119 5.56 -2.79 -4.56
N ALA A 120 6.62 -2.47 -5.27
CA ALA A 120 7.64 -1.53 -4.82
C ALA A 120 7.06 -0.11 -4.65
N VAL A 121 6.21 0.32 -5.58
CA VAL A 121 5.50 1.61 -5.49
C VAL A 121 4.58 1.63 -4.27
N GLU A 122 3.74 0.63 -4.09
CA GLU A 122 2.84 0.54 -2.93
C GLU A 122 3.62 0.57 -1.62
N ARG A 123 4.69 -0.22 -1.51
CA ARG A 123 5.55 -0.27 -0.33
C ARG A 123 6.15 1.10 -0.02
N ARG A 124 6.66 1.80 -1.01
CA ARG A 124 7.22 3.15 -0.84
C ARG A 124 6.16 4.12 -0.32
N LEU A 125 4.98 4.15 -0.93
CA LEU A 125 3.89 5.03 -0.50
C LEU A 125 3.48 4.76 0.96
N ARG A 126 3.40 3.50 1.34
CA ARG A 126 3.02 3.11 2.70
C ARG A 126 4.10 3.45 3.72
N LEU A 127 5.38 3.22 3.41
CA LEU A 127 6.50 3.59 4.28
C LEU A 127 6.60 5.10 4.50
N GLU A 128 6.28 5.89 3.48
CA GLU A 128 6.25 7.36 3.56
C GLU A 128 4.97 7.90 4.23
N GLY A 129 4.04 7.06 4.59
CA GLY A 129 2.79 7.45 5.25
C GLY A 129 1.81 8.18 4.33
N VAL A 130 1.88 7.92 3.03
CA VAL A 130 1.02 8.55 2.04
C VAL A 130 -0.41 8.04 2.19
N ARG A 131 -1.37 8.95 2.35
CA ARG A 131 -2.81 8.67 2.39
C ARG A 131 -3.52 9.20 1.16
N ARG A 132 -3.01 10.26 0.57
CA ARG A 132 -3.48 10.89 -0.66
C ARG A 132 -2.29 11.28 -1.51
N ILE A 133 -2.36 11.01 -2.80
CA ILE A 133 -1.31 11.36 -3.74
C ILE A 133 -1.91 11.90 -5.03
N PRO A 134 -1.47 13.08 -5.51
CA PRO A 134 -1.85 13.55 -6.83
C PRO A 134 -1.41 12.57 -7.91
N ALA A 135 -2.24 12.36 -8.93
CA ALA A 135 -1.94 11.43 -10.02
C ALA A 135 -0.58 11.69 -10.67
N LYS A 136 -0.24 12.95 -10.93
CA LYS A 136 1.07 13.33 -11.50
C LYS A 136 2.25 12.97 -10.59
N ARG A 137 2.07 13.06 -9.27
CA ARG A 137 3.11 12.66 -8.33
C ARG A 137 3.27 11.14 -8.28
N LEU A 138 2.16 10.40 -8.36
CA LEU A 138 2.20 8.94 -8.47
C LEU A 138 2.97 8.50 -9.72
N GLU A 139 2.74 9.13 -10.86
CA GLU A 139 3.48 8.88 -12.10
C GLU A 139 5.00 9.06 -11.93
N LYS A 140 5.41 10.11 -11.21
CA LYS A 140 6.82 10.35 -10.88
C LYS A 140 7.38 9.24 -9.99
N VAL A 141 6.64 8.84 -8.97
CA VAL A 141 7.04 7.74 -8.06
C VAL A 141 7.21 6.45 -8.85
N VAL A 142 6.29 6.12 -9.73
CA VAL A 142 6.36 4.93 -10.59
C VAL A 142 7.60 4.97 -11.47
N ALA A 143 7.87 6.10 -12.13
CA ALA A 143 9.04 6.28 -13.00
C ALA A 143 10.36 6.15 -12.22
N GLU A 144 10.43 6.73 -11.02
CA GLU A 144 11.59 6.65 -10.14
C GLU A 144 11.85 5.20 -9.67
N GLU A 145 10.80 4.48 -9.28
CA GLU A 145 10.92 3.08 -8.86
C GLU A 145 11.29 2.17 -10.04
N ALA A 146 10.72 2.40 -11.23
CA ALA A 146 11.10 1.69 -12.45
C ALA A 146 12.58 1.90 -12.78
N ARG A 147 13.07 3.12 -12.66
CA ARG A 147 14.47 3.47 -12.86
C ARG A 147 15.36 2.78 -11.83
N ARG A 148 14.96 2.77 -10.59
CA ARG A 148 15.70 2.13 -9.49
C ARG A 148 15.83 0.62 -9.68
N LEU A 149 14.76 -0.05 -10.09
CA LEU A 149 14.71 -1.51 -10.23
C LEU A 149 15.30 -2.00 -11.56
N TYR A 150 15.05 -1.29 -12.65
CA TYR A 150 15.30 -1.78 -14.02
C TYR A 150 16.17 -0.85 -14.87
N GLY A 151 16.68 0.24 -14.30
CA GLY A 151 17.56 1.19 -14.99
C GLY A 151 16.83 2.37 -15.65
N PRO A 152 17.60 3.35 -16.19
CA PRO A 152 17.05 4.59 -16.72
C PRO A 152 16.02 4.42 -17.84
N GLU A 153 16.23 3.44 -18.71
CA GLU A 153 15.32 3.19 -19.86
C GLU A 153 13.93 2.76 -19.41
N ALA A 154 13.80 2.07 -18.29
CA ALA A 154 12.52 1.65 -17.75
C ALA A 154 11.66 2.84 -17.33
N GLY A 155 12.24 3.85 -16.69
CA GLY A 155 11.55 5.09 -16.35
C GLY A 155 11.10 5.86 -17.60
N GLU A 156 11.94 5.94 -18.62
CA GLU A 156 11.62 6.57 -19.89
C GLU A 156 10.49 5.84 -20.63
N ARG A 157 10.50 4.54 -20.64
CA ARG A 157 9.44 3.70 -21.24
C ARG A 157 8.07 3.98 -20.63
N TYR A 158 8.01 4.09 -19.33
CA TYR A 158 6.78 4.41 -18.62
C TYR A 158 6.28 5.84 -18.95
N ARG A 159 7.17 6.82 -18.94
CA ARG A 159 6.86 8.20 -19.29
C ARG A 159 6.38 8.36 -20.74
N ALA A 160 7.04 7.69 -21.67
CA ALA A 160 6.66 7.70 -23.09
C ALA A 160 5.21 7.23 -23.28
N ARG A 161 4.81 6.17 -22.59
CA ARG A 161 3.42 5.70 -22.64
C ARG A 161 2.42 6.76 -22.18
N LEU A 162 2.71 7.46 -21.08
CA LEU A 162 1.83 8.49 -20.55
C LEU A 162 1.62 9.64 -21.55
N LEU A 163 2.68 10.03 -22.26
CA LEU A 163 2.62 11.03 -23.32
C LEU A 163 1.71 10.57 -24.47
N TYR A 164 1.90 9.35 -24.95
CA TYR A 164 1.06 8.80 -26.02
C TYR A 164 -0.40 8.64 -25.60
N ALA A 165 -0.67 8.21 -24.38
CA ALA A 165 -2.03 8.12 -23.88
C ALA A 165 -2.73 9.49 -23.81
N GLY A 166 -1.99 10.55 -23.45
CA GLY A 166 -2.48 11.93 -23.47
C GLY A 166 -2.82 12.42 -24.88
N GLU A 167 -1.98 12.12 -25.84
CA GLU A 167 -2.21 12.50 -27.25
C GLU A 167 -3.43 11.81 -27.86
N LEU A 168 -3.64 10.52 -27.57
CA LEU A 168 -4.82 9.78 -28.05
C LEU A 168 -6.13 10.35 -27.53
N PHE A 169 -6.18 10.89 -26.34
CA PHE A 169 -7.37 11.53 -25.78
C PHE A 169 -7.63 12.93 -26.35
N VAL A 170 -6.62 13.60 -26.87
CA VAL A 170 -6.75 14.94 -27.50
C VAL A 170 -7.26 14.82 -28.93
N GLU A 171 -6.95 13.74 -29.65
CA GLU A 171 -7.44 13.51 -31.00
C GLU A 171 -8.91 13.07 -31.07
N GLU A 172 -9.46 12.53 -30.00
CA GLU A 172 -10.89 12.14 -29.91
C GLU A 172 -11.80 13.26 -29.38
N ALA A 173 -11.25 14.38 -29.02
CA ALA A 173 -12.00 15.55 -28.56
C ALA A 173 -12.21 16.58 -29.69
#